data_c848dbc67b41247eae6e357821c4bea4
#
_entry.id   c848dbc67b41247eae6e357821c4bea4
#
_cell.length_a   1.000
_cell.length_b   1.000
_cell.length_c   1.000
_cell.angle_alpha   90.00
_cell.angle_beta   90.00
_cell.angle_gamma   90.00
#
_symmetry.space_group_name_H-M   'P 1'
#
loop_
_entity.id
_entity.type
_entity.pdbx_description
1 polymer ?
#
loop_
_entity_poly.entity_id
_entity_poly.type
_entity_poly.pdbx_seq_one_letter_code
_entity_poly.pdbx_strand_id
1 'polypeptide(L)'
;MKAFIVDKYGKNGLRAAEIPKPSVGRRDVLVRVSAASINPLDKMVRNGEFKLLLKYKTPFVLGHDVAGVITRIGAEVQGYKVGDEIYARPRDLRIGSFAEYIAIEQDDIALKPKSLTM
;
A
#
# COMPACT_ATOMS: atom_id res chain seq x y z
N MET A 1 4.67 -10.65 7.76
CA MET A 1 5.51 -9.67 7.07
C MET A 1 5.79 -8.46 7.97
N LYS A 2 6.86 -7.77 7.69
CA LYS A 2 7.21 -6.54 8.41
C LYS A 2 6.46 -5.36 7.83
N ALA A 3 5.93 -4.49 8.68
CA ALA A 3 5.19 -3.30 8.30
C ALA A 3 5.32 -2.20 9.35
N PHE A 4 5.05 -0.96 8.94
CA PHE A 4 4.87 0.16 9.85
C PHE A 4 3.40 0.45 9.99
N ILE A 5 2.87 0.27 11.18
CA ILE A 5 1.42 0.39 11.44
C ILE A 5 1.13 1.59 12.35
N VAL A 6 -0.10 2.10 12.23
CA VAL A 6 -0.62 3.13 13.12
C VAL A 6 -1.62 2.47 14.06
N ASP A 7 -1.25 2.35 15.35
CA ASP A 7 -2.13 1.79 16.38
C ASP A 7 -3.18 2.80 16.84
N LYS A 8 -2.80 4.07 16.86
CA LYS A 8 -3.65 5.18 17.25
C LYS A 8 -3.19 6.44 16.50
N TYR A 9 -4.09 7.35 16.28
CA TYR A 9 -3.73 8.63 15.68
C TYR A 9 -2.78 9.41 16.58
N GLY A 10 -1.87 10.18 15.95
CA GLY A 10 -0.91 11.03 16.66
C GLY A 10 0.54 10.65 16.40
N LYS A 11 1.44 11.48 16.90
CA LYS A 11 2.88 11.38 16.65
C LYS A 11 3.49 10.07 17.14
N ASN A 12 2.95 9.50 18.21
CA ASN A 12 3.49 8.29 18.83
C ASN A 12 2.74 7.03 18.45
N GLY A 13 1.85 7.11 17.47
CA GLY A 13 1.03 5.97 17.04
C GLY A 13 1.70 5.03 16.05
N LEU A 14 2.79 5.48 15.40
CA LEU A 14 3.47 4.69 14.37
C LEU A 14 4.50 3.75 15.01
N ARG A 15 4.47 2.48 14.63
CA ARG A 15 5.47 1.49 15.09
C ARG A 15 5.72 0.41 14.05
N ALA A 16 6.87 -0.23 14.15
CA ALA A 16 7.16 -1.43 13.35
C ALA A 16 6.45 -2.65 13.95
N ALA A 17 5.92 -3.52 13.12
CA ALA A 17 5.21 -4.73 13.57
C ALA A 17 5.35 -5.87 12.58
N GLU A 18 5.18 -7.09 13.08
CA GLU A 18 4.96 -8.27 12.25
C GLU A 18 3.47 -8.49 12.10
N ILE A 19 2.98 -8.55 10.86
CA ILE A 19 1.57 -8.77 10.55
C ILE A 19 1.44 -9.81 9.43
N PRO A 20 0.26 -10.44 9.27
CA PRO A 20 0.03 -11.35 8.15
C PRO A 20 0.13 -10.62 6.81
N LYS A 21 0.48 -11.35 5.75
CA LYS A 21 0.40 -10.81 4.39
C LYS A 21 -1.06 -10.46 4.07
N PRO A 22 -1.28 -9.41 3.25
CA PRO A 22 -2.65 -9.04 2.86
C PRO A 22 -3.36 -10.15 2.10
N SER A 23 -4.67 -10.21 2.25
CA SER A 23 -5.52 -11.05 1.40
C SER A 23 -5.64 -10.42 0.02
N VAL A 24 -5.69 -11.26 -1.01
CA VAL A 24 -5.80 -10.81 -2.40
C VAL A 24 -7.24 -11.01 -2.86
N GLY A 25 -7.96 -9.89 -3.07
CA GLY A 25 -9.30 -9.92 -3.62
C GLY A 25 -9.31 -10.27 -5.11
N ARG A 26 -10.51 -10.46 -5.68
CA ARG A 26 -10.66 -10.88 -7.09
C ARG A 26 -10.03 -9.89 -8.09
N ARG A 27 -10.08 -8.61 -7.77
CA ARG A 27 -9.56 -7.54 -8.62
C ARG A 27 -8.24 -6.97 -8.13
N ASP A 28 -7.64 -7.59 -7.12
CA ASP A 28 -6.40 -7.12 -6.50
C ASP A 28 -5.18 -7.81 -7.10
N VAL A 29 -4.06 -7.09 -7.08
CA VAL A 29 -2.73 -7.66 -7.25
C VAL A 29 -2.00 -7.60 -5.92
N LEU A 30 -1.20 -8.62 -5.63
CA LEU A 30 -0.30 -8.59 -4.48
C LEU A 30 1.06 -8.12 -4.96
N VAL A 31 1.54 -7.04 -4.39
CA VAL A 31 2.79 -6.39 -4.79
C VAL A 31 3.82 -6.56 -3.70
N ARG A 32 5.00 -7.09 -4.06
CA ARG A 32 6.18 -7.03 -3.21
C ARG A 32 6.78 -5.64 -3.36
N VAL A 33 6.80 -4.88 -2.28
CA VAL A 33 7.22 -3.49 -2.29
C VAL A 33 8.73 -3.38 -2.49
N SER A 34 9.15 -2.68 -3.53
CA SER A 34 10.56 -2.38 -3.77
C SER A 34 10.92 -0.98 -3.28
N ALA A 35 10.00 -0.03 -3.38
CA ALA A 35 10.19 1.33 -2.92
C ALA A 35 8.87 1.97 -2.54
N ALA A 36 8.92 2.82 -1.54
CA ALA A 36 7.78 3.63 -1.12
C ALA A 36 8.32 4.98 -0.66
N SER A 37 7.60 6.06 -0.94
CA SER A 37 8.03 7.39 -0.51
C SER A 37 7.19 7.91 0.64
N ILE A 38 7.80 8.74 1.48
CA ILE A 38 7.13 9.40 2.59
C ILE A 38 6.64 10.76 2.09
N ASN A 39 5.35 11.01 2.27
CA ASN A 39 4.70 12.25 1.83
C ASN A 39 4.08 12.99 3.02
N PRO A 40 3.87 14.32 2.92
CA PRO A 40 3.12 15.06 3.95
C PRO A 40 1.76 14.44 4.25
N LEU A 41 1.09 13.86 3.25
CA LEU A 41 -0.19 13.19 3.44
C LEU A 41 -0.10 12.02 4.44
N ASP A 42 0.98 11.24 4.41
CA ASP A 42 1.20 10.14 5.36
C ASP A 42 1.21 10.66 6.79
N LYS A 43 1.91 11.77 7.02
CA LYS A 43 1.99 12.39 8.34
C LYS A 43 0.63 12.93 8.78
N MET A 44 -0.11 13.55 7.88
CA MET A 44 -1.43 14.10 8.18
C MET A 44 -2.43 12.99 8.55
N VAL A 45 -2.44 11.89 7.81
CA VAL A 45 -3.28 10.73 8.13
C VAL A 45 -2.86 10.12 9.47
N ARG A 46 -1.55 9.94 9.70
CA ARG A 46 -1.04 9.42 10.97
C ARG A 46 -1.50 10.27 12.16
N ASN A 47 -1.52 11.58 12.00
CA ASN A 47 -1.92 12.51 13.05
C ASN A 47 -3.44 12.65 13.22
N GLY A 48 -4.21 12.03 12.33
CA GLY A 48 -5.67 12.08 12.41
C GLY A 48 -6.30 13.35 11.88
N GLU A 49 -5.57 14.12 11.06
CA GLU A 49 -6.08 15.40 10.53
C GLU A 49 -7.27 15.22 9.61
N PHE A 50 -7.40 14.04 8.99
CA PHE A 50 -8.52 13.72 8.10
C PHE A 50 -9.48 12.69 8.70
N LYS A 51 -9.40 12.40 9.99
CA LYS A 51 -10.18 11.31 10.59
C LYS A 51 -11.70 11.50 10.50
N LEU A 52 -12.18 12.70 10.32
CA LEU A 52 -13.61 12.97 10.12
C LEU A 52 -14.08 12.64 8.72
N LEU A 53 -13.19 12.73 7.72
CA LEU A 53 -13.46 12.46 6.31
C LEU A 53 -12.98 11.06 5.90
N LEU A 54 -11.80 10.66 6.39
CA LEU A 54 -11.16 9.38 6.08
C LEU A 54 -10.95 8.62 7.38
N LYS A 55 -11.90 7.80 7.75
CA LYS A 55 -11.82 7.01 9.00
C LYS A 55 -11.07 5.71 8.72
N TYR A 56 -9.76 5.71 8.96
CA TYR A 56 -8.99 4.49 8.95
C TYR A 56 -9.23 3.73 10.25
N LYS A 57 -9.55 2.46 10.12
CA LYS A 57 -9.73 1.58 11.28
C LYS A 57 -8.36 1.17 11.81
N THR A 58 -8.02 1.61 13.01
CA THR A 58 -6.74 1.25 13.63
C THR A 58 -6.77 -0.17 14.20
N PRO A 59 -5.67 -0.92 14.17
CA PRO A 59 -4.40 -0.56 13.52
C PRO A 59 -4.46 -0.65 12.00
N PHE A 60 -3.72 0.20 11.31
CA PHE A 60 -3.60 0.13 9.85
C PHE A 60 -2.17 0.42 9.41
N VAL A 61 -1.80 -0.06 8.21
CA VAL A 61 -0.48 0.19 7.62
C VAL A 61 -0.48 1.55 6.94
N LEU A 62 0.55 2.36 7.20
CA LEU A 62 0.70 3.67 6.58
C LEU A 62 1.41 3.55 5.24
N GLY A 63 1.32 4.59 4.41
CA GLY A 63 2.02 4.71 3.13
C GLY A 63 1.06 4.83 1.95
N HIS A 64 1.28 5.85 1.11
CA HIS A 64 0.37 6.21 0.02
C HIS A 64 0.94 5.93 -1.38
N ASP A 65 2.25 5.76 -1.52
CA ASP A 65 2.90 5.55 -2.81
C ASP A 65 3.75 4.30 -2.78
N VAL A 66 3.79 3.57 -3.88
CA VAL A 66 4.53 2.32 -3.97
C VAL A 66 5.03 2.06 -5.38
N ALA A 67 6.20 1.46 -5.47
CA ALA A 67 6.69 0.79 -6.66
C ALA A 67 7.12 -0.63 -6.26
N GLY A 68 6.83 -1.61 -7.09
CA GLY A 68 7.14 -2.98 -6.75
C GLY A 68 6.83 -3.95 -7.87
N VAL A 69 6.84 -5.22 -7.51
CA VAL A 69 6.66 -6.34 -8.45
C VAL A 69 5.44 -7.15 -8.05
N ILE A 70 4.59 -7.46 -9.01
CA ILE A 70 3.42 -8.29 -8.78
C ILE A 70 3.88 -9.72 -8.49
N THR A 71 3.42 -10.28 -7.37
CA THR A 71 3.72 -11.66 -6.98
C THR A 71 2.50 -12.58 -7.04
N ARG A 72 1.29 -12.02 -6.99
CA ARG A 72 0.02 -12.75 -7.16
C ARG A 72 -1.01 -11.84 -7.79
N ILE A 73 -1.96 -12.44 -8.52
CA ILE A 73 -3.09 -11.71 -9.09
C ILE A 73 -4.40 -12.38 -8.69
N GLY A 74 -5.44 -11.58 -8.50
CA GLY A 74 -6.79 -12.07 -8.24
C GLY A 74 -7.43 -12.65 -9.50
N ALA A 75 -8.49 -13.43 -9.33
CA ALA A 75 -9.11 -14.19 -10.42
C ALA A 75 -9.69 -13.30 -11.53
N GLU A 76 -10.04 -12.04 -11.25
CA GLU A 76 -10.64 -11.12 -12.21
C GLU A 76 -9.67 -10.05 -12.72
N VAL A 77 -8.39 -10.15 -12.38
CA VAL A 77 -7.38 -9.19 -12.85
C VAL A 77 -7.08 -9.43 -14.33
N GLN A 78 -7.10 -8.36 -15.11
CA GLN A 78 -6.79 -8.38 -16.53
C GLN A 78 -5.73 -7.34 -16.87
N GLY A 79 -4.85 -7.68 -17.83
CA GLY A 79 -3.81 -6.75 -18.28
C GLY A 79 -2.55 -6.71 -17.43
N TYR A 80 -2.50 -7.47 -16.36
CA TYR A 80 -1.33 -7.57 -15.48
C TYR A 80 -1.02 -9.03 -15.20
N LYS A 81 0.26 -9.32 -14.96
CA LYS A 81 0.72 -10.69 -14.67
C LYS A 81 1.78 -10.69 -13.58
N VAL A 82 1.99 -11.83 -12.96
CA VAL A 82 3.08 -12.04 -12.00
C VAL A 82 4.41 -11.70 -12.65
N GLY A 83 5.25 -10.93 -11.96
CA GLY A 83 6.53 -10.47 -12.46
C GLY A 83 6.49 -9.06 -13.04
N ASP A 84 5.33 -8.50 -13.30
CA ASP A 84 5.22 -7.12 -13.80
C ASP A 84 5.71 -6.13 -12.75
N GLU A 85 6.51 -5.15 -13.19
CA GLU A 85 6.91 -4.03 -12.37
C GLU A 85 5.87 -2.93 -12.49
N ILE A 86 5.39 -2.44 -11.35
CA ILE A 86 4.30 -1.45 -11.31
C ILE A 86 4.64 -0.30 -10.38
N TYR A 87 3.93 0.79 -10.55
CA TYR A 87 3.85 1.84 -9.55
C TYR A 87 2.39 2.16 -9.29
N ALA A 88 2.10 2.69 -8.10
CA ALA A 88 0.73 2.95 -7.71
C ALA A 88 0.62 4.03 -6.64
N ARG A 89 -0.54 4.66 -6.62
CA ARG A 89 -1.02 5.41 -5.48
C ARG A 89 -2.32 4.73 -5.05
N PRO A 90 -2.26 3.82 -4.07
CA PRO A 90 -3.46 3.15 -3.60
C PRO A 90 -4.53 4.14 -3.17
N ARG A 91 -5.79 3.78 -3.42
CA ARG A 91 -6.90 4.66 -3.04
C ARG A 91 -6.99 4.85 -1.53
N ASP A 92 -7.58 5.96 -1.12
CA ASP A 92 -7.81 6.24 0.29
C ASP A 92 -8.58 5.07 0.94
N LEU A 93 -8.27 4.83 2.21
CA LEU A 93 -8.76 3.71 3.03
C LEU A 93 -8.20 2.34 2.61
N ARG A 94 -7.42 2.25 1.53
CA ARG A 94 -6.72 1.03 1.12
C ARG A 94 -5.22 1.26 0.96
N ILE A 95 -4.66 2.21 1.68
CA ILE A 95 -3.22 2.49 1.70
C ILE A 95 -2.47 1.40 2.48
N GLY A 96 -1.14 1.42 2.42
CA GLY A 96 -0.35 0.47 3.18
C GLY A 96 0.98 0.12 2.54
N SER A 97 1.64 1.09 1.88
CA SER A 97 2.90 0.81 1.19
C SER A 97 4.12 0.66 2.11
N PHE A 98 4.01 1.05 3.40
CA PHE A 98 5.11 0.87 4.35
C PHE A 98 5.10 -0.54 4.93
N ALA A 99 5.21 -1.53 4.05
CA ALA A 99 5.20 -2.95 4.35
C ALA A 99 5.93 -3.72 3.26
N GLU A 100 6.21 -5.00 3.51
CA GLU A 100 6.86 -5.84 2.51
C GLU A 100 5.94 -6.14 1.33
N TYR A 101 4.64 -6.26 1.58
CA TYR A 101 3.61 -6.55 0.57
C TYR A 101 2.40 -5.67 0.76
N ILE A 102 1.75 -5.35 -0.35
CA ILE A 102 0.47 -4.63 -0.36
C ILE A 102 -0.45 -5.24 -1.41
N ALA A 103 -1.73 -5.37 -1.08
CA ALA A 103 -2.76 -5.75 -2.05
C ALA A 103 -3.42 -4.48 -2.59
N ILE A 104 -3.39 -4.31 -3.90
CA ILE A 104 -3.87 -3.09 -4.56
C ILE A 104 -4.88 -3.46 -5.64
N GLU A 105 -6.00 -2.74 -5.68
CA GLU A 105 -7.00 -2.92 -6.73
C GLU A 105 -6.39 -2.55 -8.09
N GLN A 106 -6.67 -3.36 -9.12
CA GLN A 106 -6.01 -3.22 -10.42
C GLN A 106 -6.17 -1.84 -11.09
N ASP A 107 -7.24 -1.12 -10.78
CA ASP A 107 -7.46 0.21 -11.36
C ASP A 107 -6.55 1.28 -10.77
N ASP A 108 -5.88 1.00 -9.66
CA ASP A 108 -4.99 1.93 -8.97
C ASP A 108 -3.52 1.78 -9.34
N ILE A 109 -3.18 0.85 -10.21
CA ILE A 109 -1.79 0.59 -10.60
C ILE A 109 -1.52 0.92 -12.07
N ALA A 110 -0.24 1.10 -12.40
CA ALA A 110 0.22 1.26 -13.77
C ALA A 110 1.56 0.53 -13.93
N LEU A 111 1.85 0.08 -15.14
CA LEU A 111 3.14 -0.52 -15.45
C LEU A 111 4.23 0.53 -15.33
N LYS A 112 5.35 0.16 -14.70
CA LYS A 112 6.50 1.04 -14.60
C LYS A 112 7.14 1.19 -15.99
N PRO A 113 7.48 2.42 -16.43
CA PRO A 113 8.27 2.60 -17.65
C PRO A 113 9.60 1.86 -17.56
N LYS A 114 9.97 1.16 -18.63
CA LYS A 114 11.21 0.38 -18.66
C LYS A 114 12.47 1.22 -18.47
N SER A 115 12.40 2.51 -18.79
CA SER A 115 13.51 3.45 -18.66
C SER A 115 13.77 3.91 -17.23
N LEU A 116 12.89 3.58 -16.28
CA LEU A 116 13.01 3.99 -14.88
C LEU A 116 13.42 2.82 -14.00
N THR A 117 14.20 3.11 -12.95
CA THR A 117 14.47 2.17 -11.86
C THR A 117 13.48 2.37 -10.73
N MET A 118 13.35 1.35 -9.92
CA MET A 118 12.49 1.44 -8.74
C MET A 118 13.11 2.26 -7.62
#